data_be54997f709986858f362fb90242c4b4
#
_entry.id   be54997f709986858f362fb90242c4b4
#
_cell.length_a   1.000
_cell.length_b   1.000
_cell.length_c   1.000
_cell.angle_alpha   90.00
_cell.angle_beta   90.00
_cell.angle_gamma   90.00
#
_symmetry.space_group_name_H-M   'P 1'
#
loop_
_entity.id
_entity.type
_entity.pdbx_description
1 polymer ?
#
loop_
_entity_poly.entity_id
_entity_poly.type
_entity_poly.pdbx_seq_one_letter_code
_entity_poly.pdbx_strand_id
1 'polypeptide(L)'
;PNLLKTEKNPNPTASVVPNGYLFLFGSKHAEEQYEALKNHRECEAGTKNTKGSDLKKIFPYINDEDIETFTYTDNKMEGWIDPHMFHSALKNKAIELGAEFIKGEVKNISEIKAKIIISAVGYSTNDLLKDIPVVPQKHTVFRVKCPKHIPDMPLISDFTTGVYWRPEGKEYLAGSPISTFDAKNLEPDWDHFEELVWPALAKRVPIFEELKLTGAWAGYYDCNKLDNNAVVGKHPKYDNVYMASGFTGRGLMQAPGIGRALTELITTGAYQSIDISNMAVERVLGKKARTEPYVL
;
A
#
# COMPACT_ATOMS: atom_id res chain seq x y z
N PRO A 1 -19.18 3.73 -2.58
CA PRO A 1 -20.30 2.94 -2.01
C PRO A 1 -21.18 2.31 -3.08
N ASN A 2 -21.62 3.07 -4.11
CA ASN A 2 -22.59 2.56 -5.11
C ASN A 2 -22.05 1.36 -5.92
N LEU A 3 -20.76 1.35 -6.24
CA LEU A 3 -20.11 0.25 -6.98
C LEU A 3 -20.19 -1.09 -6.24
N LEU A 4 -20.20 -1.07 -4.90
CA LEU A 4 -20.14 -2.27 -4.05
C LEU A 4 -21.53 -2.74 -3.58
N LYS A 5 -22.60 -2.01 -3.92
CA LYS A 5 -23.97 -2.41 -3.55
C LYS A 5 -24.36 -3.71 -4.22
N THR A 6 -24.98 -4.59 -3.45
CA THR A 6 -25.59 -5.83 -3.91
C THR A 6 -27.05 -5.88 -3.43
N GLU A 7 -27.86 -6.74 -4.03
CA GLU A 7 -29.24 -6.95 -3.54
C GLU A 7 -29.26 -7.41 -2.08
N LYS A 8 -28.30 -8.27 -1.70
CA LYS A 8 -28.16 -8.79 -0.32
C LYS A 8 -27.52 -7.80 0.65
N ASN A 9 -26.74 -6.83 0.16
CA ASN A 9 -26.10 -5.79 0.96
C ASN A 9 -26.21 -4.43 0.24
N PRO A 10 -27.35 -3.72 0.40
CA PRO A 10 -27.57 -2.43 -0.25
C PRO A 10 -26.73 -1.29 0.32
N ASN A 11 -26.16 -1.47 1.52
CA ASN A 11 -25.33 -0.49 2.21
C ASN A 11 -23.97 -1.09 2.63
N PRO A 12 -23.13 -1.49 1.66
CA PRO A 12 -21.82 -2.05 1.99
C PRO A 12 -20.94 -0.99 2.66
N THR A 13 -20.18 -1.43 3.65
CA THR A 13 -19.17 -0.61 4.29
C THR A 13 -17.79 -1.25 4.13
N ALA A 14 -16.77 -0.45 4.03
CA ALA A 14 -15.37 -0.86 4.09
C ALA A 14 -14.66 -0.27 5.33
N SER A 15 -15.45 0.20 6.30
CA SER A 15 -14.94 0.87 7.51
C SER A 15 -13.88 1.93 7.18
N VAL A 16 -14.25 2.85 6.29
CA VAL A 16 -13.36 3.95 5.91
C VAL A 16 -13.16 4.89 7.09
N VAL A 17 -11.91 5.13 7.45
CA VAL A 17 -11.51 6.09 8.49
C VAL A 17 -10.73 7.23 7.82
N PRO A 18 -11.37 8.40 7.59
CA PRO A 18 -10.80 9.48 6.79
C PRO A 18 -9.98 10.46 7.65
N ASN A 19 -9.04 9.93 8.46
CA ASN A 19 -8.22 10.76 9.35
C ASN A 19 -6.99 11.37 8.65
N GLY A 20 -6.83 11.13 7.35
CA GLY A 20 -5.72 11.65 6.56
C GLY A 20 -4.39 10.93 6.79
N TYR A 21 -3.38 11.41 6.10
CA TYR A 21 -1.99 11.04 6.27
C TYR A 21 -1.15 12.23 6.72
N LEU A 22 -0.12 11.94 7.49
CA LEU A 22 0.92 12.88 7.89
C LEU A 22 2.27 12.26 7.55
N PHE A 23 3.03 12.92 6.67
CA PHE A 23 4.36 12.51 6.29
C PHE A 23 5.38 13.48 6.88
N LEU A 24 6.36 12.98 7.65
CA LEU A 24 7.38 13.74 8.33
C LEU A 24 8.72 13.57 7.62
N PHE A 25 9.39 14.67 7.29
CA PHE A 25 10.62 14.66 6.51
C PHE A 25 11.74 15.40 7.24
N GLY A 26 12.90 14.78 7.32
CA GLY A 26 14.16 15.43 7.68
C GLY A 26 14.83 16.10 6.49
N SER A 27 15.92 16.83 6.74
CA SER A 27 16.66 17.58 5.72
C SER A 27 17.11 16.76 4.51
N LYS A 28 17.37 15.47 4.69
CA LYS A 28 17.82 14.58 3.61
C LYS A 28 16.76 14.30 2.53
N HIS A 29 15.49 14.58 2.80
CA HIS A 29 14.35 14.24 1.93
C HIS A 29 13.72 15.47 1.25
N ALA A 30 14.34 16.65 1.40
CA ALA A 30 13.72 17.91 0.96
C ALA A 30 13.55 18.00 -0.56
N GLU A 31 14.53 17.54 -1.34
CA GLU A 31 14.47 17.58 -2.81
C GLU A 31 13.42 16.61 -3.35
N GLU A 32 13.43 15.38 -2.86
CA GLU A 32 12.47 14.33 -3.26
C GLU A 32 11.03 14.74 -2.93
N GLN A 33 10.83 15.35 -1.77
CA GLN A 33 9.54 15.88 -1.36
C GLN A 33 9.04 16.97 -2.32
N TYR A 34 9.92 17.82 -2.80
CA TYR A 34 9.53 18.91 -3.71
C TYR A 34 8.92 18.38 -5.01
N GLU A 35 9.52 17.35 -5.61
CA GLU A 35 8.99 16.73 -6.82
C GLU A 35 7.66 15.99 -6.57
N ALA A 36 7.53 15.29 -5.44
CA ALA A 36 6.26 14.66 -5.08
C ALA A 36 5.12 15.69 -4.90
N LEU A 37 5.40 16.81 -4.27
CA LEU A 37 4.42 17.89 -4.10
C LEU A 37 3.98 18.54 -5.40
N LYS A 38 4.85 18.60 -6.40
CA LYS A 38 4.48 19.06 -7.73
C LYS A 38 3.41 18.15 -8.34
N ASN A 39 3.63 16.84 -8.32
CA ASN A 39 2.67 15.86 -8.78
C ASN A 39 1.34 15.93 -8.00
N HIS A 40 1.40 16.11 -6.67
CA HIS A 40 0.20 16.27 -5.84
C HIS A 40 -0.63 17.50 -6.22
N ARG A 41 0.02 18.60 -6.59
CA ARG A 41 -0.66 19.83 -7.06
C ARG A 41 -1.29 19.61 -8.42
N GLU A 42 -0.58 18.97 -9.35
CA GLU A 42 -1.10 18.63 -10.69
C GLU A 42 -2.32 17.71 -10.62
N CYS A 43 -2.37 16.82 -9.62
CA CYS A 43 -3.49 15.92 -9.37
C CYS A 43 -4.57 16.49 -8.44
N GLU A 44 -4.45 17.76 -8.01
CA GLU A 44 -5.39 18.40 -7.07
C GLU A 44 -5.60 17.59 -5.78
N ALA A 45 -4.56 16.92 -5.29
CA ALA A 45 -4.63 16.02 -4.13
C ALA A 45 -4.95 16.74 -2.80
N GLY A 46 -4.91 18.07 -2.77
CA GLY A 46 -5.20 18.85 -1.56
C GLY A 46 -4.13 18.76 -0.47
N THR A 47 -2.96 18.24 -0.81
CA THR A 47 -1.83 18.10 0.11
C THR A 47 -1.27 19.46 0.52
N LYS A 48 -1.16 19.68 1.82
CA LYS A 48 -0.50 20.84 2.41
C LYS A 48 0.93 20.49 2.75
N ASN A 49 1.85 21.40 2.44
CA ASN A 49 3.25 21.33 2.85
C ASN A 49 3.58 22.45 3.82
N THR A 50 4.23 22.13 4.91
CA THR A 50 4.47 23.05 6.02
C THR A 50 5.85 22.84 6.63
N LYS A 51 6.43 23.89 7.21
CA LYS A 51 7.71 23.82 7.92
C LYS A 51 7.61 22.99 9.19
N GLY A 52 8.64 22.26 9.53
CA GLY A 52 8.69 21.45 10.76
C GLY A 52 8.36 22.25 12.04
N SER A 53 8.80 23.50 12.10
CA SER A 53 8.51 24.40 13.24
C SER A 53 7.02 24.67 13.50
N ASP A 54 6.15 24.36 12.56
CA ASP A 54 4.70 24.51 12.71
C ASP A 54 4.00 23.19 13.10
N LEU A 55 4.74 22.10 13.16
CA LEU A 55 4.20 20.75 13.40
C LEU A 55 3.40 20.68 14.73
N LYS A 56 3.99 21.17 15.83
CA LYS A 56 3.32 21.21 17.15
C LYS A 56 2.08 22.06 17.22
N LYS A 57 1.93 23.07 16.33
CA LYS A 57 0.73 23.92 16.27
C LYS A 57 -0.48 23.15 15.74
N ILE A 58 -0.23 22.18 14.84
CA ILE A 58 -1.27 21.40 14.18
C ILE A 58 -1.42 20.04 14.88
N PHE A 59 -0.30 19.41 15.25
CA PHE A 59 -0.24 18.11 15.91
C PHE A 59 0.53 18.21 17.24
N PRO A 60 -0.08 18.74 18.30
CA PRO A 60 0.62 19.12 19.56
C PRO A 60 1.21 17.93 20.32
N TYR A 61 0.83 16.71 19.98
CA TYR A 61 1.34 15.48 20.57
C TYR A 61 2.62 14.95 19.90
N ILE A 62 3.07 15.59 18.80
CA ILE A 62 4.24 15.14 18.04
C ILE A 62 5.47 15.97 18.42
N ASN A 63 6.59 15.29 18.65
CA ASN A 63 7.89 15.94 18.76
C ASN A 63 8.40 16.32 17.37
N ASP A 64 8.73 17.60 17.18
CA ASP A 64 9.18 18.20 15.92
C ASP A 64 10.71 18.21 15.74
N GLU A 65 11.45 17.68 16.72
CA GLU A 65 12.90 17.57 16.62
C GLU A 65 13.30 16.81 15.36
N ASP A 66 14.28 17.36 14.61
CA ASP A 66 14.80 16.83 13.34
C ASP A 66 13.81 16.82 12.14
N ILE A 67 12.62 17.41 12.30
CA ILE A 67 11.67 17.56 11.19
C ILE A 67 11.91 18.91 10.49
N GLU A 68 12.35 18.84 9.24
CA GLU A 68 12.52 20.01 8.38
C GLU A 68 11.18 20.48 7.79
N THR A 69 10.41 19.52 7.25
CA THR A 69 9.10 19.77 6.65
C THR A 69 8.17 18.61 6.90
N PHE A 70 6.87 18.85 6.74
CA PHE A 70 5.86 17.81 6.75
C PHE A 70 4.74 18.09 5.75
N THR A 71 4.09 17.03 5.30
CA THR A 71 2.90 17.12 4.46
C THR A 71 1.72 16.42 5.13
N TYR A 72 0.53 16.98 4.94
CA TYR A 72 -0.71 16.38 5.42
C TYR A 72 -1.89 16.79 4.56
N THR A 73 -3.00 16.08 4.70
CA THR A 73 -4.28 16.47 4.09
C THR A 73 -5.33 16.69 5.18
N ASP A 74 -6.20 17.66 4.96
CA ASP A 74 -7.32 17.95 5.85
C ASP A 74 -8.69 17.84 5.17
N ASN A 75 -8.69 17.37 3.92
CA ASN A 75 -9.89 17.26 3.07
C ASN A 75 -10.72 15.99 3.31
N LYS A 76 -10.33 15.13 4.26
CA LYS A 76 -10.97 13.85 4.56
C LYS A 76 -11.11 12.89 3.36
N MET A 77 -10.25 13.06 2.37
CA MET A 77 -10.18 12.19 1.18
C MET A 77 -9.18 11.06 1.35
N GLU A 78 -8.29 11.15 2.33
CA GLU A 78 -7.28 10.17 2.68
C GLU A 78 -7.57 9.51 4.02
N GLY A 79 -7.06 8.29 4.18
CA GLY A 79 -7.19 7.52 5.40
C GLY A 79 -6.96 6.04 5.12
N TRP A 80 -7.56 5.19 5.93
CA TRP A 80 -7.47 3.75 5.76
C TRP A 80 -8.84 3.10 5.73
N ILE A 81 -8.86 1.87 5.25
CA ILE A 81 -10.06 1.03 5.18
C ILE A 81 -9.76 -0.32 5.82
N ASP A 82 -10.80 -1.04 6.21
CA ASP A 82 -10.67 -2.45 6.53
C ASP A 82 -10.50 -3.26 5.23
N PRO A 83 -9.31 -3.87 5.00
CA PRO A 83 -9.02 -4.55 3.74
C PRO A 83 -9.87 -5.81 3.55
N HIS A 84 -10.25 -6.49 4.64
CA HIS A 84 -11.09 -7.68 4.58
C HIS A 84 -12.52 -7.33 4.18
N MET A 85 -13.11 -6.30 4.79
CA MET A 85 -14.44 -5.81 4.44
C MET A 85 -14.49 -5.33 2.99
N PHE A 86 -13.48 -4.58 2.56
CA PHE A 86 -13.39 -4.09 1.18
C PHE A 86 -13.28 -5.22 0.16
N HIS A 87 -12.37 -6.16 0.39
CA HIS A 87 -12.23 -7.36 -0.44
C HIS A 87 -13.52 -8.18 -0.50
N SER A 88 -14.17 -8.40 0.64
CA SER A 88 -15.43 -9.15 0.71
C SER A 88 -16.55 -8.47 -0.07
N ALA A 89 -16.64 -7.13 0.00
CA ALA A 89 -17.64 -6.37 -0.75
C ALA A 89 -17.41 -6.47 -2.26
N LEU A 90 -16.16 -6.37 -2.72
CA LEU A 90 -15.79 -6.56 -4.14
C LEU A 90 -16.11 -7.97 -4.62
N LYS A 91 -15.74 -8.99 -3.83
CA LYS A 91 -16.03 -10.40 -4.14
C LYS A 91 -17.53 -10.65 -4.26
N ASN A 92 -18.32 -10.18 -3.30
CA ASN A 92 -19.77 -10.37 -3.31
C ASN A 92 -20.40 -9.69 -4.53
N LYS A 93 -19.92 -8.50 -4.90
CA LYS A 93 -20.38 -7.81 -6.11
C LYS A 93 -20.01 -8.57 -7.38
N ALA A 94 -18.82 -9.09 -7.47
CA ALA A 94 -18.40 -9.91 -8.61
C ALA A 94 -19.27 -11.18 -8.76
N ILE A 95 -19.58 -11.86 -7.66
CA ILE A 95 -20.47 -13.02 -7.66
C ILE A 95 -21.88 -12.64 -8.13
N GLU A 96 -22.45 -11.52 -7.64
CA GLU A 96 -23.76 -11.04 -8.09
C GLU A 96 -23.78 -10.77 -9.59
N LEU A 97 -22.65 -10.30 -10.15
CA LEU A 97 -22.46 -10.05 -11.58
C LEU A 97 -22.14 -11.31 -12.39
N GLY A 98 -22.16 -12.48 -11.78
CA GLY A 98 -21.98 -13.78 -12.45
C GLY A 98 -20.57 -14.35 -12.40
N ALA A 99 -19.64 -13.78 -11.61
CA ALA A 99 -18.32 -14.37 -11.43
C ALA A 99 -18.40 -15.65 -10.57
N GLU A 100 -17.70 -16.69 -10.99
CA GLU A 100 -17.54 -17.95 -10.24
C GLU A 100 -16.20 -17.94 -9.52
N PHE A 101 -16.19 -18.30 -8.24
CA PHE A 101 -14.99 -18.44 -7.42
C PHE A 101 -14.64 -19.90 -7.19
N ILE A 102 -13.56 -20.35 -7.80
CA ILE A 102 -13.07 -21.72 -7.69
C ILE A 102 -11.86 -21.72 -6.76
N LYS A 103 -11.90 -22.54 -5.70
CA LYS A 103 -10.76 -22.74 -4.81
C LYS A 103 -9.82 -23.77 -5.43
N GLY A 104 -8.57 -23.38 -5.68
CA GLY A 104 -7.54 -24.26 -6.25
C GLY A 104 -6.18 -23.59 -6.28
N GLU A 105 -5.17 -24.37 -6.59
CA GLU A 105 -3.80 -23.91 -6.81
C GLU A 105 -3.45 -24.11 -8.29
N VAL A 106 -3.00 -23.06 -8.96
CA VAL A 106 -2.51 -23.09 -10.33
C VAL A 106 -1.00 -23.19 -10.30
N LYS A 107 -0.43 -24.30 -10.76
CA LYS A 107 1.02 -24.52 -10.80
C LYS A 107 1.63 -24.13 -12.14
N ASN A 108 0.84 -24.17 -13.18
CA ASN A 108 1.27 -23.79 -14.52
C ASN A 108 0.14 -23.01 -15.23
N ILE A 109 0.46 -21.87 -15.81
CA ILE A 109 -0.52 -21.04 -16.50
C ILE A 109 -1.18 -21.74 -17.69
N SER A 110 -0.52 -22.72 -18.29
CA SER A 110 -1.06 -23.55 -19.40
C SER A 110 -2.20 -24.49 -18.99
N GLU A 111 -2.40 -24.71 -17.69
CA GLU A 111 -3.53 -25.48 -17.16
C GLU A 111 -4.85 -24.73 -17.32
N ILE A 112 -4.80 -23.41 -17.43
CA ILE A 112 -5.97 -22.53 -17.54
C ILE A 112 -6.43 -22.45 -18.98
N LYS A 113 -7.58 -23.05 -19.27
CA LYS A 113 -8.22 -22.99 -20.60
C LYS A 113 -9.24 -21.83 -20.63
N ALA A 114 -8.76 -20.62 -20.88
CA ALA A 114 -9.59 -19.43 -21.01
C ALA A 114 -9.16 -18.60 -22.20
N LYS A 115 -10.11 -17.80 -22.76
CA LYS A 115 -9.81 -16.87 -23.84
C LYS A 115 -8.87 -15.75 -23.38
N ILE A 116 -9.01 -15.33 -22.11
CA ILE A 116 -8.19 -14.32 -21.46
C ILE A 116 -7.88 -14.80 -20.05
N ILE A 117 -6.64 -14.65 -19.65
CA ILE A 117 -6.14 -14.98 -18.31
C ILE A 117 -5.59 -13.70 -17.70
N ILE A 118 -5.99 -13.38 -16.48
CA ILE A 118 -5.41 -12.28 -15.71
C ILE A 118 -4.69 -12.88 -14.50
N SER A 119 -3.37 -12.81 -14.49
CA SER A 119 -2.55 -13.26 -13.37
C SER A 119 -2.44 -12.13 -12.33
N ALA A 120 -3.05 -12.32 -11.17
CA ALA A 120 -2.99 -11.40 -10.04
C ALA A 120 -2.60 -12.14 -8.76
N VAL A 121 -1.52 -12.94 -8.85
CA VAL A 121 -1.10 -13.91 -7.81
C VAL A 121 -0.08 -13.33 -6.82
N GLY A 122 0.13 -12.02 -6.85
CA GLY A 122 0.99 -11.31 -5.90
C GLY A 122 2.42 -11.85 -5.90
N TYR A 123 2.97 -12.13 -4.72
CA TYR A 123 4.37 -12.57 -4.57
C TYR A 123 4.70 -13.91 -5.26
N SER A 124 3.71 -14.72 -5.61
CA SER A 124 3.91 -15.95 -6.38
C SER A 124 4.00 -15.71 -7.90
N THR A 125 4.05 -14.49 -8.36
CA THR A 125 4.12 -14.18 -9.80
C THR A 125 5.29 -14.85 -10.49
N ASN A 126 6.47 -14.82 -9.88
CA ASN A 126 7.67 -15.46 -10.47
C ASN A 126 7.56 -17.01 -10.53
N ASP A 127 6.68 -17.62 -9.76
CA ASP A 127 6.45 -19.08 -9.85
C ASP A 127 5.72 -19.46 -11.14
N LEU A 128 4.77 -18.64 -11.58
CA LEU A 128 3.99 -18.85 -12.80
C LEU A 128 4.58 -18.17 -14.03
N LEU A 129 5.16 -17.00 -13.86
CA LEU A 129 5.71 -16.13 -14.93
C LEU A 129 7.18 -15.85 -14.61
N LYS A 130 8.05 -16.81 -14.92
CA LYS A 130 9.47 -16.91 -14.47
C LYS A 130 10.34 -15.68 -14.77
N ASP A 131 9.99 -14.90 -15.76
CA ASP A 131 10.82 -13.73 -16.17
C ASP A 131 10.44 -12.44 -15.43
N ILE A 132 9.46 -12.47 -14.55
CA ILE A 132 8.99 -11.30 -13.83
C ILE A 132 9.66 -11.24 -12.45
N PRO A 133 10.45 -10.21 -12.13
CA PRO A 133 11.26 -10.14 -10.91
C PRO A 133 10.44 -9.73 -9.68
N VAL A 134 9.26 -10.32 -9.51
CA VAL A 134 8.40 -10.13 -8.34
C VAL A 134 8.66 -11.25 -7.36
N VAL A 135 9.02 -10.88 -6.15
CA VAL A 135 9.41 -11.82 -5.09
C VAL A 135 8.73 -11.47 -3.76
N PRO A 136 8.57 -12.45 -2.86
CA PRO A 136 8.07 -12.18 -1.52
C PRO A 136 9.06 -11.32 -0.72
N GLN A 137 8.54 -10.27 -0.09
CA GLN A 137 9.27 -9.44 0.86
C GLN A 137 8.47 -9.39 2.15
N LYS A 138 9.00 -9.98 3.21
CA LYS A 138 8.32 -10.05 4.51
C LYS A 138 8.37 -8.70 5.22
N HIS A 139 7.22 -8.25 5.69
CA HIS A 139 7.05 -7.09 6.55
C HIS A 139 6.36 -7.49 7.84
N THR A 140 6.81 -6.93 8.96
CA THR A 140 6.20 -7.13 10.28
C THR A 140 5.41 -5.89 10.68
N VAL A 141 4.19 -6.12 11.17
CA VAL A 141 3.32 -5.10 11.75
C VAL A 141 3.10 -5.43 13.21
N PHE A 142 3.31 -4.45 14.07
CA PHE A 142 3.12 -4.55 15.51
C PHE A 142 1.80 -3.91 15.93
N ARG A 143 1.10 -4.53 16.84
CA ARG A 143 -0.07 -3.99 17.51
C ARG A 143 0.31 -3.56 18.91
N VAL A 144 0.04 -2.32 19.24
CA VAL A 144 0.47 -1.71 20.50
C VAL A 144 -0.68 -0.95 21.15
N LYS A 145 -0.65 -0.87 22.47
CA LYS A 145 -1.64 -0.16 23.28
C LYS A 145 -0.97 0.94 24.09
N CYS A 146 -1.51 2.15 23.99
CA CYS A 146 -1.14 3.28 24.84
C CYS A 146 -2.19 3.48 25.95
N PRO A 147 -1.79 3.78 27.19
CA PRO A 147 -2.73 4.10 28.26
C PRO A 147 -3.62 5.31 27.94
N LYS A 148 -3.08 6.31 27.25
CA LYS A 148 -3.80 7.48 26.78
C LYS A 148 -4.02 7.41 25.27
N HIS A 149 -5.27 7.28 24.87
CA HIS A 149 -5.62 7.33 23.46
C HIS A 149 -5.58 8.76 22.92
N ILE A 150 -5.00 8.95 21.73
CA ILE A 150 -4.99 10.21 20.98
C ILE A 150 -6.05 10.09 19.89
N PRO A 151 -7.18 10.81 20.00
CA PRO A 151 -8.24 10.75 19.02
C PRO A 151 -7.81 11.40 17.69
N ASP A 152 -8.43 10.97 16.60
CA ASP A 152 -8.30 11.59 15.27
C ASP A 152 -6.86 11.67 14.73
N MET A 153 -5.94 10.86 15.28
CA MET A 153 -4.57 10.77 14.76
C MET A 153 -4.62 10.27 13.31
N PRO A 154 -3.93 10.95 12.37
CA PRO A 154 -3.78 10.44 11.01
C PRO A 154 -2.88 9.18 10.98
N LEU A 155 -2.80 8.52 9.83
CA LEU A 155 -1.67 7.63 9.58
C LEU A 155 -0.42 8.50 9.46
N ILE A 156 0.60 8.18 10.24
CA ILE A 156 1.85 8.92 10.26
C ILE A 156 2.97 8.04 9.70
N SER A 157 3.71 8.59 8.76
CA SER A 157 4.94 7.98 8.23
C SER A 157 6.11 8.93 8.49
N ASP A 158 7.04 8.48 9.29
CA ASP A 158 8.24 9.25 9.65
C ASP A 158 9.43 8.82 8.80
N PHE A 159 9.71 9.58 7.76
CA PHE A 159 10.83 9.30 6.85
C PHE A 159 12.21 9.47 7.50
N THR A 160 12.30 10.10 8.67
CA THR A 160 13.58 10.17 9.39
C THR A 160 13.98 8.84 10.01
N THR A 161 12.99 7.99 10.32
CA THR A 161 13.17 6.68 10.93
C THR A 161 12.70 5.52 10.05
N GLY A 162 11.82 5.80 9.06
CA GLY A 162 11.14 4.82 8.23
C GLY A 162 10.00 4.09 8.95
N VAL A 163 9.67 4.44 10.18
CA VAL A 163 8.57 3.84 10.94
C VAL A 163 7.26 4.54 10.61
N TYR A 164 6.20 3.76 10.42
CA TYR A 164 4.85 4.30 10.27
C TYR A 164 3.92 3.75 11.34
N TRP A 165 2.88 4.50 11.67
CA TRP A 165 1.84 4.05 12.61
C TRP A 165 0.50 4.73 12.36
N ARG A 166 -0.55 4.10 12.84
CA ARG A 166 -1.91 4.62 12.81
C ARG A 166 -2.76 4.07 13.95
N PRO A 167 -3.84 4.75 14.34
CA PRO A 167 -4.83 4.16 15.23
C PRO A 167 -5.52 2.94 14.62
N GLU A 168 -5.86 1.98 15.47
CA GLU A 168 -6.73 0.85 15.17
C GLU A 168 -7.68 0.63 16.35
N GLY A 169 -8.85 1.25 16.30
CA GLY A 169 -9.77 1.28 17.44
C GLY A 169 -9.15 1.96 18.67
N LYS A 170 -8.91 1.20 19.74
CA LYS A 170 -8.26 1.70 20.97
C LYS A 170 -6.76 1.39 21.04
N GLU A 171 -6.23 0.76 20.03
CA GLU A 171 -4.82 0.39 19.88
C GLU A 171 -4.19 1.16 18.73
N TYR A 172 -2.94 0.86 18.43
CA TYR A 172 -2.22 1.38 17.27
C TYR A 172 -1.55 0.24 16.54
N LEU A 173 -1.44 0.38 15.23
CA LEU A 173 -0.59 -0.45 14.39
C LEU A 173 0.66 0.33 14.02
N ALA A 174 1.81 -0.32 14.08
CA ALA A 174 3.08 0.25 13.68
C ALA A 174 3.87 -0.74 12.84
N GLY A 175 4.52 -0.26 11.78
CA GLY A 175 5.32 -1.08 10.89
C GLY A 175 6.81 -0.76 11.00
N SER A 176 7.64 -1.81 10.84
CA SER A 176 9.08 -1.68 10.75
C SER A 176 9.51 -1.19 9.36
N PRO A 177 10.54 -0.34 9.25
CA PRO A 177 11.18 0.00 7.98
C PRO A 177 12.00 -1.16 7.41
N ILE A 178 12.32 -2.14 8.23
CA ILE A 178 13.12 -3.30 7.82
C ILE A 178 12.19 -4.38 7.30
N SER A 179 12.55 -4.89 6.13
CA SER A 179 11.89 -6.00 5.46
C SER A 179 12.90 -7.09 5.10
N THR A 180 12.42 -8.32 5.02
CA THR A 180 13.28 -9.47 4.72
C THR A 180 12.85 -10.13 3.42
N PHE A 181 13.78 -10.19 2.46
CA PHE A 181 13.60 -10.98 1.24
C PHE A 181 13.83 -12.47 1.51
N ASP A 182 13.15 -13.29 0.70
CA ASP A 182 13.31 -14.74 0.72
C ASP A 182 13.04 -15.39 2.09
N ALA A 183 12.27 -14.71 2.95
CA ALA A 183 11.85 -15.26 4.23
C ALA A 183 11.00 -16.52 4.02
N LYS A 184 11.33 -17.58 4.75
CA LYS A 184 10.69 -18.91 4.61
C LYS A 184 9.42 -19.05 5.46
N ASN A 185 9.16 -18.10 6.34
CA ASN A 185 8.02 -18.13 7.24
C ASN A 185 7.47 -16.72 7.49
N LEU A 186 6.29 -16.64 8.08
CA LEU A 186 5.62 -15.42 8.48
C LEU A 186 5.70 -15.19 10.00
N GLU A 187 6.75 -15.68 10.66
CA GLU A 187 7.02 -15.30 12.04
C GLU A 187 7.39 -13.82 12.09
N PRO A 188 6.78 -13.03 12.99
CA PRO A 188 7.15 -11.63 13.19
C PRO A 188 8.61 -11.48 13.60
N ASP A 189 9.25 -10.42 13.14
CA ASP A 189 10.61 -10.05 13.56
C ASP A 189 10.52 -9.25 14.87
N TRP A 190 10.35 -9.96 15.99
CA TRP A 190 10.06 -9.39 17.31
C TRP A 190 11.09 -8.37 17.79
N ASP A 191 12.37 -8.61 17.50
CA ASP A 191 13.48 -7.73 17.91
C ASP A 191 13.35 -6.33 17.28
N HIS A 192 12.75 -6.22 16.07
CA HIS A 192 12.52 -4.93 15.44
C HIS A 192 11.63 -4.00 16.26
N PHE A 193 10.76 -4.54 17.11
CA PHE A 193 9.93 -3.69 17.95
C PHE A 193 10.76 -2.93 18.97
N GLU A 194 11.60 -3.62 19.74
CA GLU A 194 12.39 -3.01 20.80
C GLU A 194 13.57 -2.21 20.26
N GLU A 195 14.21 -2.68 19.18
CA GLU A 195 15.40 -2.05 18.65
C GLU A 195 15.11 -0.83 17.76
N LEU A 196 13.97 -0.79 17.07
CA LEU A 196 13.69 0.20 16.05
C LEU A 196 12.33 0.91 16.23
N VAL A 197 11.24 0.13 16.33
CA VAL A 197 9.90 0.69 16.22
C VAL A 197 9.53 1.45 17.48
N TRP A 198 9.66 0.85 18.64
CA TRP A 198 9.32 1.52 19.90
C TRP A 198 10.17 2.77 20.17
N PRO A 199 11.51 2.76 20.03
CA PRO A 199 12.31 3.99 20.19
C PRO A 199 11.90 5.12 19.22
N ALA A 200 11.59 4.80 17.96
CA ALA A 200 11.12 5.77 16.99
C ALA A 200 9.76 6.36 17.37
N LEU A 201 8.82 5.51 17.79
CA LEU A 201 7.49 5.92 18.25
C LEU A 201 7.58 6.82 19.50
N ALA A 202 8.36 6.43 20.51
CA ALA A 202 8.54 7.16 21.75
C ALA A 202 9.21 8.53 21.51
N LYS A 203 10.25 8.56 20.66
CA LYS A 203 10.88 9.83 20.23
C LYS A 203 9.88 10.78 19.60
N ARG A 204 9.01 10.28 18.72
CA ARG A 204 8.11 11.10 17.92
C ARG A 204 6.83 11.47 18.66
N VAL A 205 6.30 10.60 19.49
CA VAL A 205 5.11 10.82 20.31
C VAL A 205 5.46 10.46 21.75
N PRO A 206 5.88 11.41 22.63
CA PRO A 206 6.47 11.10 23.93
C PRO A 206 5.64 10.19 24.84
N ILE A 207 4.30 10.28 24.80
CA ILE A 207 3.43 9.37 25.57
C ILE A 207 3.54 7.91 25.13
N PHE A 208 4.13 7.63 23.97
CA PHE A 208 4.36 6.28 23.47
C PHE A 208 5.55 5.57 24.15
N GLU A 209 6.27 6.23 25.05
CA GLU A 209 7.17 5.54 25.99
C GLU A 209 6.42 4.49 26.84
N GLU A 210 5.12 4.72 27.11
CA GLU A 210 4.27 3.84 27.88
C GLU A 210 3.56 2.75 27.05
N LEU A 211 3.92 2.58 25.77
CA LEU A 211 3.33 1.56 24.91
C LEU A 211 3.55 0.16 25.44
N LYS A 212 2.52 -0.67 25.28
CA LYS A 212 2.59 -2.12 25.53
C LYS A 212 2.35 -2.85 24.22
N LEU A 213 3.27 -3.72 23.85
CA LEU A 213 3.10 -4.63 22.73
C LEU A 213 1.97 -5.61 23.05
N THR A 214 0.95 -5.67 22.20
CA THR A 214 -0.22 -6.56 22.37
C THR A 214 -0.27 -7.67 21.34
N GLY A 215 0.55 -7.59 20.29
CA GLY A 215 0.69 -8.62 19.28
C GLY A 215 1.47 -8.14 18.07
N ALA A 216 1.75 -9.06 17.17
CA ALA A 216 2.34 -8.77 15.88
C ALA A 216 1.90 -9.81 14.85
N TRP A 217 2.04 -9.49 13.58
CA TRP A 217 1.93 -10.42 12.47
C TRP A 217 2.89 -10.02 11.36
N ALA A 218 3.21 -10.95 10.50
CA ALA A 218 3.96 -10.67 9.29
C ALA A 218 3.16 -11.03 8.05
N GLY A 219 3.47 -10.38 6.94
CA GLY A 219 2.89 -10.63 5.63
C GLY A 219 3.92 -10.44 4.53
N TYR A 220 3.62 -10.98 3.35
CA TYR A 220 4.46 -10.76 2.18
C TYR A 220 3.91 -9.62 1.32
N TYR A 221 4.76 -8.65 1.01
CA TYR A 221 4.59 -7.80 -0.15
C TYR A 221 5.04 -8.53 -1.40
N ASP A 222 4.41 -8.23 -2.52
CA ASP A 222 4.83 -8.64 -3.85
C ASP A 222 5.83 -7.63 -4.40
N CYS A 223 7.08 -7.75 -3.97
CA CYS A 223 8.10 -6.76 -4.30
C CYS A 223 8.64 -6.93 -5.72
N ASN A 224 8.54 -5.90 -6.56
CA ASN A 224 9.24 -5.84 -7.82
C ASN A 224 10.69 -5.39 -7.59
N LYS A 225 11.63 -6.31 -7.66
CA LYS A 225 13.06 -6.07 -7.41
C LYS A 225 13.72 -5.06 -8.36
N LEU A 226 13.10 -4.75 -9.50
CA LEU A 226 13.69 -3.81 -10.44
C LEU A 226 13.61 -2.37 -9.92
N ASP A 227 12.45 -1.97 -9.38
CA ASP A 227 12.20 -0.57 -9.05
C ASP A 227 11.02 -0.35 -8.07
N ASN A 228 10.57 -1.38 -7.38
CA ASN A 228 9.44 -1.34 -6.45
C ASN A 228 8.11 -0.82 -7.07
N ASN A 229 7.98 -0.78 -8.39
CA ASN A 229 6.75 -0.35 -9.07
C ASN A 229 5.99 -1.51 -9.66
N ALA A 230 4.66 -1.36 -9.68
CA ALA A 230 3.77 -2.36 -10.23
C ALA A 230 4.09 -2.73 -11.68
N VAL A 231 3.81 -3.98 -12.01
CA VAL A 231 3.94 -4.55 -13.36
C VAL A 231 2.54 -4.95 -13.81
N VAL A 232 2.00 -4.21 -14.78
CA VAL A 232 0.60 -4.34 -15.20
C VAL A 232 0.49 -4.30 -16.71
N GLY A 233 -0.36 -5.16 -17.28
CA GLY A 233 -0.66 -5.16 -18.71
C GLY A 233 -0.59 -6.52 -19.37
N LYS A 234 -0.58 -6.56 -20.70
CA LYS A 234 -0.46 -7.79 -21.48
C LYS A 234 0.96 -8.33 -21.35
N HIS A 235 1.08 -9.63 -21.16
CA HIS A 235 2.39 -10.30 -21.13
C HIS A 235 2.87 -10.57 -22.57
N PRO A 236 4.05 -10.08 -23.00
CA PRO A 236 4.45 -10.13 -24.43
C PRO A 236 4.72 -11.54 -24.98
N LYS A 237 4.99 -12.52 -24.10
CA LYS A 237 5.25 -13.91 -24.51
C LYS A 237 3.99 -14.77 -24.60
N TYR A 238 2.82 -14.27 -24.20
CA TYR A 238 1.58 -15.02 -24.19
C TYR A 238 0.47 -14.20 -24.84
N ASP A 239 -0.22 -14.76 -25.81
CA ASP A 239 -1.23 -14.03 -26.58
C ASP A 239 -2.45 -13.62 -25.76
N ASN A 240 -2.78 -14.39 -24.72
CA ASN A 240 -3.99 -14.21 -23.94
C ASN A 240 -3.77 -13.94 -22.44
N VAL A 241 -2.52 -13.68 -22.02
CA VAL A 241 -2.18 -13.46 -20.60
C VAL A 241 -1.97 -11.96 -20.33
N TYR A 242 -2.67 -11.47 -19.34
CA TYR A 242 -2.48 -10.18 -18.70
C TYR A 242 -2.03 -10.39 -17.25
N MET A 243 -1.42 -9.40 -16.65
CA MET A 243 -0.99 -9.48 -15.26
C MET A 243 -1.14 -8.17 -14.51
N ALA A 244 -1.22 -8.28 -13.19
CA ALA A 244 -1.16 -7.19 -12.24
C ALA A 244 -0.46 -7.68 -10.97
N SER A 245 0.79 -7.27 -10.76
CA SER A 245 1.64 -7.72 -9.65
C SER A 245 2.75 -6.71 -9.36
N GLY A 246 3.52 -6.95 -8.32
CA GLY A 246 4.69 -6.15 -7.99
C GLY A 246 4.36 -4.78 -7.39
N PHE A 247 3.25 -4.69 -6.67
CA PHE A 247 2.76 -3.43 -6.09
C PHE A 247 3.57 -2.93 -4.90
N THR A 248 4.40 -3.78 -4.32
CA THR A 248 5.31 -3.42 -3.23
C THR A 248 4.58 -2.66 -2.10
N GLY A 249 3.50 -3.27 -1.56
CA GLY A 249 2.68 -2.72 -0.47
C GLY A 249 1.59 -1.74 -0.88
N ARG A 250 1.58 -1.20 -2.11
CA ARG A 250 0.63 -0.17 -2.57
C ARG A 250 -0.60 -0.73 -3.31
N GLY A 251 -0.72 -2.07 -3.37
CA GLY A 251 -1.75 -2.73 -4.18
C GLY A 251 -3.19 -2.39 -3.78
N LEU A 252 -3.49 -2.30 -2.48
CA LEU A 252 -4.86 -2.06 -2.02
C LEU A 252 -5.41 -0.73 -2.53
N MET A 253 -4.63 0.34 -2.45
CA MET A 253 -5.05 1.68 -2.89
C MET A 253 -5.11 1.80 -4.41
N GLN A 254 -4.28 1.05 -5.14
CA GLN A 254 -4.21 1.09 -6.60
C GLN A 254 -5.23 0.15 -7.27
N ALA A 255 -5.66 -0.90 -6.59
CA ALA A 255 -6.47 -1.98 -7.18
C ALA A 255 -7.72 -1.51 -7.96
N PRO A 256 -8.52 -0.52 -7.52
CA PRO A 256 -9.68 -0.07 -8.29
C PRO A 256 -9.31 0.56 -9.64
N GLY A 257 -8.27 1.40 -9.64
CA GLY A 257 -7.76 2.04 -10.87
C GLY A 257 -7.14 1.03 -11.83
N ILE A 258 -6.33 0.12 -11.31
CA ILE A 258 -5.70 -0.96 -12.08
C ILE A 258 -6.75 -1.90 -12.69
N GLY A 259 -7.75 -2.30 -11.90
CA GLY A 259 -8.84 -3.15 -12.40
C GLY A 259 -9.61 -2.49 -13.55
N ARG A 260 -9.88 -1.18 -13.44
CA ARG A 260 -10.50 -0.41 -14.51
C ARG A 260 -9.62 -0.33 -15.75
N ALA A 261 -8.36 0.05 -15.61
CA ALA A 261 -7.42 0.18 -16.71
C ALA A 261 -7.20 -1.14 -17.48
N LEU A 262 -7.06 -2.27 -16.74
CA LEU A 262 -6.98 -3.60 -17.36
C LEU A 262 -8.27 -3.98 -18.11
N THR A 263 -9.43 -3.67 -17.54
CA THR A 263 -10.71 -3.90 -18.21
C THR A 263 -10.79 -3.13 -19.52
N GLU A 264 -10.43 -1.85 -19.53
CA GLU A 264 -10.39 -1.01 -20.73
C GLU A 264 -9.42 -1.60 -21.77
N LEU A 265 -8.19 -1.92 -21.37
CA LEU A 265 -7.19 -2.52 -22.24
C LEU A 265 -7.67 -3.83 -22.88
N ILE A 266 -8.32 -4.70 -22.10
CA ILE A 266 -8.80 -6.01 -22.57
C ILE A 266 -9.99 -5.86 -23.52
N THR A 267 -10.91 -4.95 -23.23
CA THR A 267 -12.18 -4.84 -23.97
C THR A 267 -12.09 -3.94 -25.20
N THR A 268 -11.22 -2.92 -25.16
CA THR A 268 -11.10 -1.91 -26.23
C THR A 268 -9.73 -1.90 -26.91
N GLY A 269 -8.75 -2.61 -26.38
CA GLY A 269 -7.38 -2.63 -26.88
C GLY A 269 -6.51 -1.45 -26.44
N ALA A 270 -7.05 -0.51 -25.65
CA ALA A 270 -6.32 0.68 -25.18
C ALA A 270 -6.84 1.17 -23.82
N TYR A 271 -5.99 1.91 -23.10
CA TYR A 271 -6.41 2.65 -21.91
C TYR A 271 -7.30 3.83 -22.33
N GLN A 272 -8.40 4.07 -21.61
CA GLN A 272 -9.37 5.12 -21.93
C GLN A 272 -9.40 6.22 -20.85
N SER A 273 -9.43 5.83 -19.58
CA SER A 273 -9.60 6.77 -18.47
C SER A 273 -8.33 7.00 -17.65
N ILE A 274 -7.47 6.00 -17.56
CA ILE A 274 -6.22 6.04 -16.80
C ILE A 274 -5.14 5.37 -17.65
N ASP A 275 -4.16 6.12 -18.11
CA ASP A 275 -3.01 5.56 -18.81
C ASP A 275 -1.98 5.02 -17.81
N ILE A 276 -1.83 3.70 -17.80
CA ILE A 276 -0.83 2.99 -16.99
C ILE A 276 0.24 2.31 -17.86
N SER A 277 0.44 2.77 -19.08
CA SER A 277 1.44 2.21 -20.01
C SER A 277 2.85 2.21 -19.44
N ASN A 278 3.15 3.14 -18.55
CA ASN A 278 4.42 3.21 -17.83
C ASN A 278 4.63 2.05 -16.82
N MET A 279 3.62 1.25 -16.52
CA MET A 279 3.70 0.03 -15.71
C MET A 279 3.80 -1.25 -16.56
N ALA A 280 3.92 -1.12 -17.88
CA ALA A 280 3.88 -2.23 -18.83
C ALA A 280 4.92 -3.33 -18.51
N VAL A 281 4.56 -4.57 -18.82
CA VAL A 281 5.39 -5.77 -18.60
C VAL A 281 6.70 -5.69 -19.39
N GLU A 282 6.66 -5.15 -20.60
CA GLU A 282 7.83 -4.96 -21.47
C GLU A 282 8.93 -4.12 -20.82
N ARG A 283 8.54 -3.14 -19.99
CA ARG A 283 9.47 -2.31 -19.22
C ARG A 283 10.37 -3.16 -18.33
N VAL A 284 9.75 -4.08 -17.61
CA VAL A 284 10.45 -4.95 -16.64
C VAL A 284 11.32 -5.96 -17.36
N LEU A 285 10.81 -6.60 -18.41
CA LEU A 285 11.59 -7.53 -19.24
C LEU A 285 12.76 -6.82 -19.93
N GLY A 286 12.59 -5.56 -20.33
CA GLY A 286 13.64 -4.71 -20.88
C GLY A 286 14.57 -4.07 -19.84
N LYS A 287 14.41 -4.40 -18.54
CA LYS A 287 15.16 -3.84 -17.41
C LYS A 287 15.17 -2.30 -17.37
N LYS A 288 14.06 -1.69 -17.77
CA LYS A 288 13.84 -0.23 -17.70
C LYS A 288 13.20 0.10 -16.36
N ALA A 289 14.00 0.47 -15.38
CA ALA A 289 13.52 0.91 -14.07
C ALA A 289 12.78 2.25 -14.19
N ARG A 290 11.76 2.42 -13.35
CA ARG A 290 11.06 3.67 -13.13
C ARG A 290 11.44 4.16 -11.74
N THR A 291 12.09 5.30 -11.66
CA THR A 291 12.41 5.93 -10.38
C THR A 291 11.18 6.64 -9.83
N GLU A 292 10.79 6.30 -8.63
CA GLU A 292 9.81 7.06 -7.85
C GLU A 292 10.48 7.55 -6.56
N PRO A 293 10.26 8.82 -6.18
CA PRO A 293 10.99 9.43 -5.06
C PRO A 293 10.62 8.83 -3.70
N TYR A 294 9.42 8.25 -3.55
CA TYR A 294 8.98 7.72 -2.26
C TYR A 294 8.42 6.30 -2.41
N VAL A 295 9.22 5.33 -1.99
CA VAL A 295 8.77 3.96 -1.75
C VAL A 295 8.94 3.70 -0.26
N LEU A 296 7.81 3.49 0.42
CA LEU A 296 7.78 3.11 1.84
C LEU A 296 8.17 1.65 2.01
#